data_464901f4676d698e75bf9cf79cb92263
#
_entry.id   464901f4676d698e75bf9cf79cb92263
#
_cell.length_a   1.000
_cell.length_b   1.000
_cell.length_c   1.000
_cell.angle_alpha   90.00
_cell.angle_beta   90.00
_cell.angle_gamma   90.00
#
_symmetry.space_group_name_H-M   'P 1'
#
loop_
_entity.id
_entity.type
_entity.pdbx_description
1 polymer ?
#
loop_
_entity_poly.entity_id
_entity_poly.type
_entity_poly.pdbx_seq_one_letter_code
_entity_poly.pdbx_strand_id
1 'polypeptide(L)'
;MSDKSQPDFMNASRVLREFFASLGLSKFSAELYWVLAVKGPMSLSDLSEELGAKPPQLHSYLKELAQVGLVEVSYGRPNVYRAVPPSVVEKLFDQRVRELKSQALALLSSSYSTEKRSEKEEFLVYVLRNWRSFLARAEEVIKEASVDLVVCGDARFVSSLSTVLEAKEEEGVNVYVLLYEVPGVPVDRESIPKVRKVKRYISGDVVAIADSRLAAVTQRRMGPYQTPSYGLIIEEPVLIDFLQHDFFNRWIRSEALCDDPVRLPTSFTFFRLALLEAEVLIRRGCRLRATVYGMHLRKGREAMIEGEVTGVVLDGATGLAQLVLNVNGERVTVGSEDAVVEDVAAYRVELRGCSGG
;
A
#
# COMPACT_ATOMS: atom_id res chain seq x y z
N MET A 1 20.48 -50.75 -4.99
CA MET A 1 19.07 -50.70 -5.39
C MET A 1 18.41 -49.77 -4.38
N SER A 2 18.18 -48.54 -4.78
CA SER A 2 17.81 -47.43 -3.93
C SER A 2 16.33 -47.46 -3.61
N ASP A 3 16.06 -47.46 -2.32
CA ASP A 3 14.75 -47.23 -1.70
C ASP A 3 14.30 -45.83 -2.08
N LYS A 4 13.34 -45.72 -3.01
CA LYS A 4 12.64 -44.47 -3.28
C LYS A 4 11.63 -44.32 -2.17
N SER A 5 11.95 -43.47 -1.19
CA SER A 5 11.07 -42.98 -0.16
C SER A 5 9.67 -42.66 -0.75
N GLN A 6 8.67 -43.44 -0.35
CA GLN A 6 7.26 -43.13 -0.55
C GLN A 6 7.01 -41.75 0.08
N PRO A 7 6.44 -40.80 -0.64
CA PRO A 7 6.04 -39.52 -0.04
C PRO A 7 5.08 -39.85 1.08
N ASP A 8 5.26 -39.15 2.21
CA ASP A 8 4.46 -39.28 3.42
C ASP A 8 2.98 -39.13 3.08
N PHE A 9 2.29 -40.26 2.92
CA PHE A 9 0.94 -40.38 2.38
C PHE A 9 -0.07 -39.51 3.16
N MET A 10 0.18 -39.33 4.45
CA MET A 10 -0.69 -38.51 5.30
C MET A 10 -0.54 -37.02 5.03
N ASN A 11 0.67 -36.53 4.72
CA ASN A 11 0.91 -35.12 4.42
C ASN A 11 0.45 -34.75 3.00
N ALA A 12 0.71 -35.60 2.02
CA ALA A 12 0.26 -35.42 0.64
C ALA A 12 -1.27 -35.41 0.54
N SER A 13 -1.94 -36.29 1.27
CA SER A 13 -3.39 -36.39 1.35
C SER A 13 -4.03 -35.12 1.97
N ARG A 14 -3.41 -34.52 2.99
CA ARG A 14 -3.92 -33.28 3.60
C ARG A 14 -3.87 -32.10 2.63
N VAL A 15 -2.74 -31.87 1.99
CA VAL A 15 -2.56 -30.77 1.03
C VAL A 15 -3.51 -30.90 -0.15
N LEU A 16 -3.67 -32.13 -0.69
CA LEU A 16 -4.63 -32.38 -1.78
C LEU A 16 -6.09 -32.11 -1.36
N ARG A 17 -6.48 -32.51 -0.17
CA ARG A 17 -7.83 -32.25 0.34
C ARG A 17 -8.11 -30.76 0.50
N GLU A 18 -7.15 -29.99 1.03
CA GLU A 18 -7.25 -28.54 1.16
C GLU A 18 -7.34 -27.87 -0.22
N PHE A 19 -6.52 -28.33 -1.17
CA PHE A 19 -6.51 -27.87 -2.53
C PHE A 19 -7.84 -28.11 -3.25
N PHE A 20 -8.40 -29.33 -3.21
CA PHE A 20 -9.69 -29.67 -3.82
C PHE A 20 -10.86 -28.95 -3.11
N ALA A 21 -10.79 -28.78 -1.79
CA ALA A 21 -11.78 -28.03 -1.04
C ALA A 21 -11.86 -26.54 -1.47
N SER A 22 -10.74 -25.94 -1.88
CA SER A 22 -10.72 -24.57 -2.41
C SER A 22 -11.44 -24.42 -3.76
N LEU A 23 -11.66 -25.54 -4.47
CA LEU A 23 -12.53 -25.62 -5.68
C LEU A 23 -14.00 -25.93 -5.36
N GLY A 24 -14.35 -26.11 -4.11
CA GLY A 24 -15.67 -26.55 -3.71
C GLY A 24 -15.90 -28.06 -3.85
N LEU A 25 -14.83 -28.85 -4.07
CA LEU A 25 -14.90 -30.31 -4.17
C LEU A 25 -14.76 -30.98 -2.79
N SER A 26 -15.32 -32.18 -2.67
CA SER A 26 -15.29 -32.93 -1.41
C SER A 26 -13.91 -33.48 -1.12
N LYS A 27 -13.64 -33.79 0.16
CA LYS A 27 -12.42 -34.47 0.56
C LYS A 27 -12.28 -35.85 -0.10
N PHE A 28 -13.40 -36.52 -0.31
CA PHE A 28 -13.43 -37.82 -0.97
C PHE A 28 -13.12 -37.74 -2.47
N SER A 29 -13.54 -36.66 -3.14
CA SER A 29 -13.18 -36.38 -4.53
C SER A 29 -11.65 -36.23 -4.70
N ALA A 30 -10.95 -35.65 -3.72
CA ALA A 30 -9.50 -35.57 -3.70
C ALA A 30 -8.83 -36.95 -3.57
N GLU A 31 -9.37 -37.82 -2.71
CA GLU A 31 -8.86 -39.20 -2.55
C GLU A 31 -9.09 -40.03 -3.81
N LEU A 32 -10.27 -39.91 -4.41
CA LEU A 32 -10.62 -40.62 -5.64
C LEU A 32 -9.71 -40.19 -6.81
N TYR A 33 -9.51 -38.87 -6.97
CA TYR A 33 -8.57 -38.36 -7.97
C TYR A 33 -7.14 -38.88 -7.73
N TRP A 34 -6.66 -38.87 -6.47
CA TRP A 34 -5.33 -39.35 -6.11
C TRP A 34 -5.13 -40.83 -6.46
N VAL A 35 -6.10 -41.67 -6.15
CA VAL A 35 -6.04 -43.10 -6.49
C VAL A 35 -5.93 -43.28 -7.99
N LEU A 36 -6.73 -42.58 -8.79
CA LEU A 36 -6.65 -42.64 -10.26
C LEU A 36 -5.34 -42.08 -10.81
N ALA A 37 -4.77 -41.06 -10.18
CA ALA A 37 -3.53 -40.45 -10.59
C ALA A 37 -2.29 -41.37 -10.33
N VAL A 38 -2.32 -42.13 -9.21
CA VAL A 38 -1.22 -43.01 -8.79
C VAL A 38 -1.32 -44.38 -9.42
N LYS A 39 -2.52 -44.98 -9.44
CA LYS A 39 -2.74 -46.33 -9.92
C LYS A 39 -3.06 -46.45 -11.41
N GLY A 40 -3.42 -45.30 -12.01
CA GLY A 40 -3.81 -45.25 -13.42
C GLY A 40 -5.30 -45.46 -13.64
N PRO A 41 -5.73 -45.71 -14.91
CA PRO A 41 -7.13 -45.88 -15.26
C PRO A 41 -7.78 -47.11 -14.56
N MET A 42 -8.96 -46.90 -13.97
CA MET A 42 -9.66 -47.95 -13.21
C MET A 42 -11.16 -47.96 -13.57
N SER A 43 -11.77 -49.14 -13.46
CA SER A 43 -13.22 -49.29 -13.54
C SER A 43 -13.90 -48.91 -12.21
N LEU A 44 -15.24 -48.77 -12.22
CA LEU A 44 -16.01 -48.52 -11.00
C LEU A 44 -15.88 -49.63 -9.98
N SER A 45 -15.77 -50.89 -10.42
CA SER A 45 -15.57 -52.05 -9.55
C SER A 45 -14.24 -52.02 -8.87
N ASP A 46 -13.15 -51.74 -9.63
CA ASP A 46 -11.78 -51.64 -9.11
C ASP A 46 -11.66 -50.51 -8.07
N LEU A 47 -12.26 -49.38 -8.34
CA LEU A 47 -12.32 -48.22 -7.40
C LEU A 47 -13.15 -48.57 -6.13
N SER A 48 -14.21 -49.37 -6.27
CA SER A 48 -14.99 -49.84 -5.14
C SER A 48 -14.22 -50.75 -4.22
N GLU A 49 -13.42 -51.65 -4.79
CA GLU A 49 -12.56 -52.57 -4.04
C GLU A 49 -11.42 -51.79 -3.36
N GLU A 50 -10.78 -50.87 -4.09
CA GLU A 50 -9.62 -50.10 -3.60
C GLU A 50 -9.96 -49.13 -2.47
N LEU A 51 -11.11 -48.43 -2.57
CA LEU A 51 -11.55 -47.41 -1.62
C LEU A 51 -12.52 -47.92 -0.56
N GLY A 52 -13.00 -49.14 -0.68
CA GLY A 52 -13.99 -49.71 0.20
C GLY A 52 -15.34 -48.93 0.16
N ALA A 53 -15.60 -48.21 -0.92
CA ALA A 53 -16.77 -47.34 -1.06
C ALA A 53 -17.82 -47.96 -1.98
N LYS A 54 -19.09 -47.67 -1.70
CA LYS A 54 -20.21 -48.23 -2.48
C LYS A 54 -20.27 -47.66 -3.91
N PRO A 55 -20.52 -48.47 -4.96
CA PRO A 55 -20.55 -48.02 -6.34
C PRO A 55 -21.46 -46.81 -6.62
N PRO A 56 -22.68 -46.68 -6.07
CA PRO A 56 -23.48 -45.48 -6.31
C PRO A 56 -22.86 -44.18 -5.80
N GLN A 57 -22.15 -44.25 -4.68
CA GLN A 57 -21.44 -43.11 -4.09
C GLN A 57 -20.25 -42.71 -4.97
N LEU A 58 -19.43 -43.68 -5.39
CA LEU A 58 -18.30 -43.46 -6.30
C LEU A 58 -18.76 -42.85 -7.62
N HIS A 59 -19.87 -43.34 -8.19
CA HIS A 59 -20.41 -42.81 -9.44
C HIS A 59 -20.79 -41.33 -9.33
N SER A 60 -21.32 -40.89 -8.17
CA SER A 60 -21.64 -39.48 -7.94
C SER A 60 -20.40 -38.61 -7.93
N TYR A 61 -19.33 -39.01 -7.23
CA TYR A 61 -18.09 -38.27 -7.16
C TYR A 61 -17.31 -38.29 -8.48
N LEU A 62 -17.29 -39.42 -9.21
CA LEU A 62 -16.72 -39.50 -10.53
C LEU A 62 -17.43 -38.59 -11.54
N LYS A 63 -18.75 -38.48 -11.45
CA LYS A 63 -19.55 -37.57 -12.25
C LYS A 63 -19.19 -36.12 -11.94
N GLU A 64 -19.07 -35.76 -10.65
CA GLU A 64 -18.61 -34.44 -10.20
C GLU A 64 -17.21 -34.10 -10.75
N LEU A 65 -16.24 -35.00 -10.58
CA LEU A 65 -14.89 -34.84 -11.09
C LEU A 65 -14.83 -34.72 -12.63
N ALA A 66 -15.64 -35.49 -13.34
CA ALA A 66 -15.74 -35.41 -14.79
C ALA A 66 -16.38 -34.09 -15.26
N GLN A 67 -17.38 -33.57 -14.54
CA GLN A 67 -18.02 -32.27 -14.85
C GLN A 67 -17.05 -31.10 -14.71
N VAL A 68 -16.14 -31.15 -13.73
CA VAL A 68 -15.10 -30.12 -13.56
C VAL A 68 -13.84 -30.40 -14.42
N GLY A 69 -13.83 -31.47 -15.19
CA GLY A 69 -12.74 -31.81 -16.10
C GLY A 69 -11.50 -32.45 -15.45
N LEU A 70 -11.61 -32.94 -14.21
CA LEU A 70 -10.49 -33.57 -13.48
C LEU A 70 -10.36 -35.07 -13.76
N VAL A 71 -11.42 -35.71 -14.25
CA VAL A 71 -11.44 -37.14 -14.63
C VAL A 71 -12.00 -37.29 -16.05
N GLU A 72 -11.32 -38.09 -16.84
CA GLU A 72 -11.77 -38.52 -18.15
C GLU A 72 -12.46 -39.88 -18.05
N VAL A 73 -13.47 -40.07 -18.88
CA VAL A 73 -14.25 -41.32 -18.91
C VAL A 73 -14.12 -41.97 -20.29
N SER A 74 -13.63 -43.18 -20.33
CA SER A 74 -13.71 -44.05 -21.51
C SER A 74 -14.99 -44.89 -21.42
N TYR A 75 -15.94 -44.60 -22.32
CA TYR A 75 -17.19 -45.32 -22.37
C TYR A 75 -17.01 -46.72 -23.00
N GLY A 76 -17.25 -47.75 -22.19
CA GLY A 76 -17.13 -49.14 -22.59
C GLY A 76 -17.93 -50.06 -21.64
N ARG A 77 -17.61 -51.34 -21.70
CA ARG A 77 -18.17 -52.34 -20.75
C ARG A 77 -17.01 -53.14 -20.13
N PRO A 78 -16.55 -52.71 -18.94
CA PRO A 78 -17.00 -51.61 -18.08
C PRO A 78 -16.51 -50.23 -18.55
N ASN A 79 -17.10 -49.13 -18.03
CA ASN A 79 -16.53 -47.77 -18.16
C ASN A 79 -15.23 -47.68 -17.36
N VAL A 80 -14.24 -46.98 -17.89
CA VAL A 80 -12.94 -46.74 -17.25
C VAL A 80 -12.72 -45.26 -17.05
N TYR A 81 -12.26 -44.92 -15.85
CA TYR A 81 -12.00 -43.56 -15.39
C TYR A 81 -10.50 -43.31 -15.29
N ARG A 82 -10.05 -42.14 -15.72
CA ARG A 82 -8.63 -41.72 -15.66
C ARG A 82 -8.52 -40.32 -15.13
N ALA A 83 -7.59 -40.08 -14.20
CA ALA A 83 -7.24 -38.74 -13.76
C ALA A 83 -6.56 -37.96 -14.90
N VAL A 84 -6.91 -36.69 -15.05
CA VAL A 84 -6.17 -35.81 -15.99
C VAL A 84 -4.77 -35.52 -15.47
N PRO A 85 -3.79 -35.20 -16.36
CA PRO A 85 -2.44 -34.87 -15.92
C PRO A 85 -2.41 -33.64 -15.01
N PRO A 86 -1.42 -33.54 -14.07
CA PRO A 86 -1.28 -32.38 -13.18
C PRO A 86 -1.23 -31.02 -13.88
N SER A 87 -0.63 -30.96 -15.06
CA SER A 87 -0.58 -29.74 -15.88
C SER A 87 -1.97 -29.26 -16.39
N VAL A 88 -2.92 -30.18 -16.53
CA VAL A 88 -4.32 -29.84 -16.85
C VAL A 88 -5.04 -29.36 -15.59
N VAL A 89 -4.79 -30.02 -14.45
CA VAL A 89 -5.32 -29.62 -13.14
C VAL A 89 -4.91 -28.17 -12.83
N GLU A 90 -3.64 -27.83 -12.99
CA GLU A 90 -3.12 -26.48 -12.80
C GLU A 90 -3.88 -25.44 -13.63
N LYS A 91 -4.05 -25.69 -14.93
CA LYS A 91 -4.78 -24.77 -15.83
C LYS A 91 -6.24 -24.57 -15.42
N LEU A 92 -6.94 -25.65 -15.10
CA LEU A 92 -8.35 -25.60 -14.68
C LEU A 92 -8.48 -24.82 -13.36
N PHE A 93 -7.54 -25.00 -12.45
CA PHE A 93 -7.49 -24.29 -11.19
C PHE A 93 -7.28 -22.80 -11.38
N ASP A 94 -6.27 -22.41 -12.12
CA ASP A 94 -5.95 -21.02 -12.39
C ASP A 94 -7.12 -20.29 -13.08
N GLN A 95 -7.79 -20.97 -13.99
CA GLN A 95 -8.98 -20.41 -14.63
C GLN A 95 -10.11 -20.21 -13.59
N ARG A 96 -10.40 -21.22 -12.79
CA ARG A 96 -11.49 -21.16 -11.79
C ARG A 96 -11.23 -20.08 -10.74
N VAL A 97 -9.99 -20.00 -10.24
CA VAL A 97 -9.60 -18.96 -9.27
C VAL A 97 -9.74 -17.56 -9.88
N ARG A 98 -9.32 -17.36 -11.13
CA ARG A 98 -9.50 -16.08 -11.83
C ARG A 98 -10.96 -15.69 -11.98
N GLU A 99 -11.82 -16.63 -12.39
CA GLU A 99 -13.25 -16.40 -12.56
C GLU A 99 -13.92 -16.02 -11.23
N LEU A 100 -13.69 -16.80 -10.16
CA LEU A 100 -14.23 -16.53 -8.84
C LEU A 100 -13.74 -15.20 -8.28
N LYS A 101 -12.44 -14.91 -8.43
CA LYS A 101 -11.84 -13.64 -8.02
C LYS A 101 -12.50 -12.47 -8.74
N SER A 102 -12.67 -12.56 -10.06
CA SER A 102 -13.29 -11.51 -10.87
C SER A 102 -14.74 -11.25 -10.44
N GLN A 103 -15.53 -12.32 -10.27
CA GLN A 103 -16.94 -12.22 -9.83
C GLN A 103 -17.03 -11.62 -8.41
N ALA A 104 -16.20 -12.10 -7.48
CA ALA A 104 -16.19 -11.61 -6.10
C ALA A 104 -15.78 -10.14 -6.03
N LEU A 105 -14.73 -9.74 -6.77
CA LEU A 105 -14.29 -8.35 -6.80
C LEU A 105 -15.33 -7.43 -7.45
N ALA A 106 -16.01 -7.86 -8.50
CA ALA A 106 -17.09 -7.09 -9.11
C ALA A 106 -18.25 -6.84 -8.14
N LEU A 107 -18.66 -7.88 -7.40
CA LEU A 107 -19.69 -7.76 -6.34
C LEU A 107 -19.22 -6.85 -5.19
N LEU A 108 -18.00 -7.03 -4.73
CA LEU A 108 -17.44 -6.19 -3.66
C LEU A 108 -17.35 -4.74 -4.10
N SER A 109 -16.84 -4.46 -5.31
CA SER A 109 -16.71 -3.09 -5.82
C SER A 109 -18.07 -2.39 -6.01
N SER A 110 -19.11 -3.13 -6.41
CA SER A 110 -20.47 -2.58 -6.55
C SER A 110 -21.17 -2.37 -5.21
N SER A 111 -20.78 -3.12 -4.18
CA SER A 111 -21.38 -3.09 -2.83
C SER A 111 -20.55 -2.28 -1.84
N TYR A 112 -19.28 -2.03 -2.14
CA TYR A 112 -18.40 -1.23 -1.30
C TYR A 112 -18.89 0.22 -1.38
N SER A 113 -19.66 0.63 -0.37
CA SER A 113 -19.95 2.03 -0.19
C SER A 113 -18.64 2.72 0.18
N THR A 114 -18.18 3.59 -0.69
CA THR A 114 -17.37 4.70 -0.22
C THR A 114 -18.33 5.47 0.68
N GLU A 115 -18.32 5.18 1.97
CA GLU A 115 -19.13 5.92 2.91
C GLU A 115 -18.86 7.39 2.65
N LYS A 116 -19.90 8.09 2.17
CA LYS A 116 -19.93 9.53 2.31
C LYS A 116 -19.73 9.73 3.80
N ARG A 117 -18.56 10.27 4.18
CA ARG A 117 -18.32 10.73 5.55
C ARG A 117 -19.60 11.36 6.03
N SER A 118 -20.21 10.79 7.06
CA SER A 118 -21.33 11.46 7.72
C SER A 118 -20.80 12.84 8.14
N GLU A 119 -21.62 13.84 8.11
CA GLU A 119 -21.25 15.21 8.52
C GLU A 119 -20.75 15.32 9.98
N LYS A 120 -20.70 14.21 10.70
CA LYS A 120 -19.97 14.05 11.95
C LYS A 120 -18.53 13.64 11.58
N GLU A 121 -17.61 14.56 11.76
CA GLU A 121 -16.16 14.30 11.73
C GLU A 121 -15.83 13.22 12.78
N GLU A 122 -15.89 11.96 12.38
CA GLU A 122 -15.38 10.85 13.19
C GLU A 122 -13.89 10.71 12.88
N PHE A 123 -13.06 11.16 13.81
CA PHE A 123 -11.63 10.97 13.75
C PHE A 123 -11.29 9.51 14.08
N LEU A 124 -10.91 8.73 13.07
CA LEU A 124 -10.80 7.30 13.19
C LEU A 124 -9.36 6.82 13.19
N VAL A 125 -9.10 5.83 14.04
CA VAL A 125 -7.85 5.09 14.07
C VAL A 125 -8.17 3.59 13.99
N TYR A 126 -7.72 2.96 12.90
CA TYR A 126 -7.93 1.53 12.68
C TYR A 126 -6.66 0.72 12.98
N VAL A 127 -6.82 -0.44 13.59
CA VAL A 127 -5.70 -1.35 13.93
C VAL A 127 -5.68 -2.53 12.97
N LEU A 128 -4.56 -2.72 12.30
CA LEU A 128 -4.27 -3.89 11.46
C LEU A 128 -3.36 -4.86 12.22
N ARG A 129 -3.75 -6.12 12.34
CA ARG A 129 -3.06 -7.11 13.18
C ARG A 129 -2.08 -8.01 12.44
N ASN A 130 -1.68 -7.66 11.24
CA ASN A 130 -0.62 -8.38 10.53
C ASN A 130 0.10 -7.47 9.52
N TRP A 131 1.36 -7.81 9.26
CA TRP A 131 2.22 -7.06 8.35
C TRP A 131 1.71 -7.00 6.90
N ARG A 132 1.17 -8.11 6.38
CA ARG A 132 0.70 -8.16 4.99
C ARG A 132 -0.48 -7.21 4.76
N SER A 133 -1.43 -7.20 5.69
CA SER A 133 -2.56 -6.27 5.63
C SER A 133 -2.10 -4.82 5.79
N PHE A 134 -1.11 -4.57 6.68
CA PHE A 134 -0.52 -3.24 6.83
C PHE A 134 0.14 -2.78 5.52
N LEU A 135 0.97 -3.61 4.91
CA LEU A 135 1.66 -3.27 3.66
C LEU A 135 0.67 -2.95 2.53
N ALA A 136 -0.37 -3.78 2.37
CA ALA A 136 -1.41 -3.54 1.37
C ALA A 136 -2.17 -2.22 1.62
N ARG A 137 -2.48 -1.91 2.89
CA ARG A 137 -3.15 -0.64 3.22
C ARG A 137 -2.22 0.56 3.10
N ALA A 138 -0.93 0.44 3.44
CA ALA A 138 0.05 1.49 3.21
C ALA A 138 0.19 1.81 1.70
N GLU A 139 0.17 0.80 0.85
CA GLU A 139 0.15 0.99 -0.61
C GLU A 139 -1.11 1.75 -1.06
N GLU A 140 -2.30 1.42 -0.52
CA GLU A 140 -3.53 2.15 -0.82
C GLU A 140 -3.47 3.61 -0.32
N VAL A 141 -2.95 3.86 0.89
CA VAL A 141 -2.71 5.23 1.39
C VAL A 141 -1.83 6.03 0.41
N ILE A 142 -0.76 5.42 -0.11
CA ILE A 142 0.12 6.04 -1.10
C ILE A 142 -0.65 6.36 -2.39
N LYS A 143 -1.47 5.45 -2.88
CA LYS A 143 -2.29 5.64 -4.09
C LYS A 143 -3.32 6.76 -3.95
N GLU A 144 -3.82 7.00 -2.74
CA GLU A 144 -4.77 8.09 -2.47
C GLU A 144 -4.14 9.48 -2.46
N ALA A 145 -2.80 9.59 -2.39
CA ALA A 145 -2.12 10.88 -2.43
C ALA A 145 -2.36 11.61 -3.75
N SER A 146 -2.66 12.88 -3.68
CA SER A 146 -2.93 13.76 -4.82
C SER A 146 -2.11 15.05 -4.83
N VAL A 147 -1.51 15.42 -3.71
CA VAL A 147 -0.75 16.67 -3.52
C VAL A 147 0.65 16.40 -3.02
N ASP A 148 0.77 15.84 -1.82
CA ASP A 148 2.06 15.48 -1.22
C ASP A 148 1.99 14.14 -0.49
N LEU A 149 3.13 13.48 -0.46
CA LEU A 149 3.28 12.15 0.09
C LEU A 149 4.60 12.05 0.87
N VAL A 150 4.49 11.63 2.10
CA VAL A 150 5.65 11.34 2.96
C VAL A 150 5.72 9.85 3.20
N VAL A 151 6.88 9.23 2.97
CA VAL A 151 7.12 7.81 3.25
C VAL A 151 8.42 7.63 4.03
N CYS A 152 8.31 6.96 5.17
CA CYS A 152 9.46 6.62 6.02
C CYS A 152 9.53 5.12 6.22
N GLY A 153 10.70 4.54 6.13
CA GLY A 153 10.88 3.13 6.39
C GLY A 153 12.26 2.61 6.05
N ASP A 154 12.49 1.35 6.35
CA ASP A 154 13.73 0.71 5.91
C ASP A 154 13.71 0.35 4.41
N ALA A 155 14.86 -0.06 3.90
CA ALA A 155 15.04 -0.40 2.49
C ALA A 155 14.02 -1.44 1.98
N ARG A 156 13.62 -2.42 2.80
CA ARG A 156 12.65 -3.44 2.37
C ARG A 156 11.25 -2.88 2.21
N PHE A 157 10.81 -2.05 3.15
CA PHE A 157 9.52 -1.39 3.05
C PHE A 157 9.48 -0.44 1.86
N VAL A 158 10.45 0.47 1.77
CA VAL A 158 10.52 1.46 0.70
C VAL A 158 10.64 0.80 -0.68
N SER A 159 11.50 -0.20 -0.82
CA SER A 159 11.67 -0.96 -2.08
C SER A 159 10.40 -1.68 -2.52
N SER A 160 9.62 -2.23 -1.57
CA SER A 160 8.35 -2.89 -1.90
C SER A 160 7.28 -1.93 -2.45
N LEU A 161 7.48 -0.61 -2.26
CA LEU A 161 6.56 0.45 -2.69
C LEU A 161 7.15 1.32 -3.82
N SER A 162 8.38 1.06 -4.28
CA SER A 162 9.10 1.92 -5.25
C SER A 162 8.27 2.22 -6.50
N THR A 163 7.67 1.22 -7.11
CA THR A 163 6.86 1.40 -8.33
C THR A 163 5.68 2.35 -8.12
N VAL A 164 4.98 2.26 -7.00
CA VAL A 164 3.84 3.15 -6.73
C VAL A 164 4.31 4.56 -6.35
N LEU A 165 5.45 4.69 -5.67
CA LEU A 165 6.05 5.99 -5.35
C LEU A 165 6.50 6.74 -6.59
N GLU A 166 7.17 6.06 -7.51
CA GLU A 166 7.60 6.61 -8.79
C GLU A 166 6.40 7.03 -9.65
N ALA A 167 5.35 6.20 -9.73
CA ALA A 167 4.12 6.55 -10.43
C ALA A 167 3.44 7.79 -9.83
N LYS A 168 3.40 7.94 -8.51
CA LYS A 168 2.83 9.13 -7.86
C LYS A 168 3.61 10.41 -8.17
N GLU A 169 4.94 10.33 -8.23
CA GLU A 169 5.74 11.49 -8.65
C GLU A 169 5.53 11.84 -10.13
N GLU A 170 5.34 10.85 -11.00
CA GLU A 170 4.98 11.06 -12.41
C GLU A 170 3.61 11.72 -12.57
N GLU A 171 2.65 11.39 -11.68
CA GLU A 171 1.33 12.05 -11.59
C GLU A 171 1.42 13.50 -11.08
N GLY A 172 2.59 13.95 -10.60
CA GLY A 172 2.81 15.31 -10.10
C GLY A 172 2.67 15.47 -8.58
N VAL A 173 2.55 14.38 -7.85
CA VAL A 173 2.56 14.39 -6.37
C VAL A 173 3.98 14.66 -5.88
N ASN A 174 4.12 15.50 -4.84
CA ASN A 174 5.42 15.75 -4.21
C ASN A 174 5.76 14.59 -3.27
N VAL A 175 6.66 13.70 -3.70
CA VAL A 175 7.03 12.49 -2.95
C VAL A 175 8.29 12.71 -2.13
N TYR A 176 8.23 12.50 -0.81
CA TYR A 176 9.33 12.62 0.14
C TYR A 176 9.61 11.28 0.79
N VAL A 177 10.78 10.71 0.58
CA VAL A 177 11.18 9.41 1.12
C VAL A 177 12.31 9.57 2.14
N LEU A 178 12.06 9.14 3.37
CA LEU A 178 13.07 9.05 4.43
C LEU A 178 13.44 7.58 4.64
N LEU A 179 14.59 7.20 4.08
CA LEU A 179 15.09 5.83 4.14
C LEU A 179 15.85 5.60 5.44
N TYR A 180 15.45 4.58 6.20
CA TYR A 180 16.16 4.20 7.42
C TYR A 180 17.26 3.20 7.14
N GLU A 181 18.48 3.56 7.50
CA GLU A 181 19.60 2.63 7.53
C GLU A 181 19.56 1.80 8.82
N VAL A 182 19.44 0.51 8.64
CA VAL A 182 19.52 -0.43 9.76
C VAL A 182 20.93 -0.99 9.79
N PRO A 183 21.68 -0.84 10.91
CA PRO A 183 23.05 -1.37 11.03
C PRO A 183 23.12 -2.86 10.64
N GLY A 184 24.05 -3.20 9.75
CA GLY A 184 24.22 -4.58 9.27
C GLY A 184 23.28 -5.00 8.14
N VAL A 185 22.37 -4.16 7.69
CA VAL A 185 21.55 -4.40 6.49
C VAL A 185 22.02 -3.46 5.39
N PRO A 186 22.72 -3.96 4.35
CA PRO A 186 23.13 -3.12 3.25
C PRO A 186 21.91 -2.57 2.51
N VAL A 187 21.95 -1.28 2.19
CA VAL A 187 20.98 -0.66 1.30
C VAL A 187 21.48 -0.82 -0.12
N ASP A 188 20.80 -1.63 -0.90
CA ASP A 188 21.07 -1.70 -2.33
C ASP A 188 20.58 -0.41 -3.00
N ARG A 189 21.48 0.27 -3.73
CA ARG A 189 21.14 1.50 -4.44
C ARG A 189 20.07 1.29 -5.51
N GLU A 190 19.98 0.09 -6.09
CA GLU A 190 18.94 -0.25 -7.07
C GLU A 190 17.54 -0.39 -6.44
N SER A 191 17.48 -0.58 -5.12
CA SER A 191 16.21 -0.66 -4.38
C SER A 191 15.66 0.69 -3.92
N ILE A 192 16.41 1.78 -4.13
CA ILE A 192 15.97 3.13 -3.78
C ILE A 192 15.02 3.64 -4.88
N PRO A 193 13.81 4.13 -4.54
CA PRO A 193 12.88 4.66 -5.53
C PRO A 193 13.49 5.87 -6.27
N LYS A 194 13.25 5.96 -7.56
CA LYS A 194 13.74 7.04 -8.43
C LYS A 194 12.84 8.26 -8.34
N VAL A 195 12.74 8.82 -7.13
CA VAL A 195 12.01 10.06 -6.86
C VAL A 195 12.98 11.20 -6.48
N ARG A 196 12.52 12.46 -6.60
CA ARG A 196 13.36 13.65 -6.42
C ARG A 196 13.86 13.87 -5.00
N LYS A 197 13.10 13.41 -4.01
CA LYS A 197 13.34 13.68 -2.60
C LYS A 197 13.55 12.38 -1.84
N VAL A 198 14.80 11.96 -1.70
CA VAL A 198 15.19 10.80 -0.91
C VAL A 198 16.32 11.20 0.02
N LYS A 199 16.10 11.04 1.31
CA LYS A 199 17.11 11.24 2.34
C LYS A 199 17.27 9.98 3.18
N ARG A 200 18.41 9.85 3.88
CA ARG A 200 18.68 8.73 4.79
C ARG A 200 18.79 9.18 6.23
N TYR A 201 18.36 8.35 7.14
CA TYR A 201 18.39 8.54 8.58
C TYR A 201 18.64 7.22 9.31
N ILE A 202 19.07 7.24 10.58
CA ILE A 202 19.53 6.03 11.25
C ILE A 202 18.37 5.11 11.65
N SER A 203 17.23 5.64 12.09
CA SER A 203 16.09 4.82 12.54
C SER A 203 14.80 5.63 12.63
N GLY A 204 13.69 4.93 12.68
CA GLY A 204 12.38 5.52 12.90
C GLY A 204 11.24 4.53 12.69
N ASP A 205 10.04 5.05 12.81
CA ASP A 205 8.82 4.31 12.55
C ASP A 205 8.54 4.20 11.06
N VAL A 206 7.88 3.13 10.66
CA VAL A 206 7.41 2.97 9.28
C VAL A 206 6.15 3.79 9.13
N VAL A 207 6.17 4.78 8.24
CA VAL A 207 5.10 5.76 8.07
C VAL A 207 4.85 6.01 6.59
N ALA A 208 3.59 6.14 6.20
CA ALA A 208 3.17 6.75 4.95
C ALA A 208 2.05 7.76 5.25
N ILE A 209 2.18 9.01 4.80
CA ILE A 209 1.18 10.07 5.01
C ILE A 209 0.82 10.66 3.66
N ALA A 210 -0.46 10.65 3.32
CA ALA A 210 -1.02 11.21 2.10
C ALA A 210 -1.81 12.48 2.41
N ASP A 211 -1.44 13.59 1.74
CA ASP A 211 -2.19 14.85 1.72
C ASP A 211 -2.57 15.38 3.12
N SER A 212 -1.71 15.18 4.13
CA SER A 212 -1.97 15.57 5.54
C SER A 212 -3.31 15.04 6.12
N ARG A 213 -3.90 14.02 5.49
CA ARG A 213 -5.27 13.56 5.78
C ARG A 213 -5.36 12.10 6.17
N LEU A 214 -4.48 11.26 5.64
CA LEU A 214 -4.52 9.82 5.84
C LEU A 214 -3.11 9.30 6.10
N ALA A 215 -2.93 8.52 7.15
CA ALA A 215 -1.64 7.94 7.47
C ALA A 215 -1.72 6.43 7.73
N ALA A 216 -0.68 5.72 7.31
CA ALA A 216 -0.38 4.35 7.72
C ALA A 216 0.89 4.36 8.56
N VAL A 217 0.86 3.85 9.79
CA VAL A 217 2.01 3.87 10.68
C VAL A 217 2.19 2.55 11.42
N THR A 218 3.43 2.12 11.55
CA THR A 218 3.80 1.01 12.44
C THR A 218 5.22 1.17 12.92
N GLN A 219 5.50 0.67 14.11
CA GLN A 219 6.82 0.73 14.73
C GLN A 219 7.54 -0.61 14.63
N ARG A 220 8.81 -0.58 14.27
CA ARG A 220 9.70 -1.73 14.46
C ARG A 220 10.18 -1.79 15.90
N ARG A 221 9.61 -2.73 16.67
CA ARG A 221 9.93 -2.84 18.09
C ARG A 221 11.20 -3.59 18.42
N MET A 222 11.66 -4.51 17.58
CA MET A 222 12.72 -5.45 17.95
C MET A 222 13.65 -5.78 16.77
N GLY A 223 14.57 -4.89 16.50
CA GLY A 223 15.67 -5.16 15.58
C GLY A 223 15.26 -5.27 14.09
N PRO A 224 16.27 -5.35 13.22
CA PRO A 224 16.09 -5.16 11.77
C PRO A 224 15.38 -6.28 11.02
N TYR A 225 15.19 -7.45 11.65
CA TYR A 225 14.67 -8.64 11.00
C TYR A 225 13.26 -9.04 11.41
N GLN A 226 12.69 -8.36 12.39
CA GLN A 226 11.34 -8.68 12.86
C GLN A 226 10.31 -7.78 12.18
N THR A 227 9.28 -8.41 11.61
CA THR A 227 8.12 -7.69 11.09
C THR A 227 7.25 -7.21 12.23
N PRO A 228 6.70 -5.99 12.16
CA PRO A 228 5.73 -5.52 13.10
C PRO A 228 4.51 -6.43 13.20
N SER A 229 3.99 -6.60 14.42
CA SER A 229 2.80 -7.44 14.66
C SER A 229 1.49 -6.71 14.42
N TYR A 230 1.51 -5.40 14.28
CA TYR A 230 0.35 -4.55 14.01
C TYR A 230 0.76 -3.28 13.26
N GLY A 231 -0.21 -2.60 12.70
CA GLY A 231 -0.10 -1.25 12.16
C GLY A 231 -1.38 -0.48 12.39
N LEU A 232 -1.33 0.81 12.18
CA LEU A 232 -2.44 1.73 12.34
C LEU A 232 -2.73 2.41 11.01
N ILE A 233 -4.01 2.62 10.70
CA ILE A 233 -4.46 3.57 9.70
C ILE A 233 -5.13 4.71 10.45
N ILE A 234 -4.69 5.93 10.22
CA ILE A 234 -5.04 7.11 10.99
C ILE A 234 -5.67 8.14 10.07
N GLU A 235 -6.87 8.58 10.41
CA GLU A 235 -7.60 9.68 9.79
C GLU A 235 -7.79 10.85 10.78
N GLU A 236 -7.19 10.74 11.96
CA GLU A 236 -7.25 11.72 13.03
C GLU A 236 -6.20 12.83 12.81
N PRO A 237 -6.61 14.12 12.62
CA PRO A 237 -5.71 15.21 12.20
C PRO A 237 -4.57 15.48 13.19
N VAL A 238 -4.83 15.47 14.50
CA VAL A 238 -3.81 15.77 15.52
C VAL A 238 -2.71 14.72 15.53
N LEU A 239 -3.07 13.44 15.37
CA LEU A 239 -2.08 12.36 15.27
C LEU A 239 -1.27 12.45 13.98
N ILE A 240 -1.90 12.83 12.86
CA ILE A 240 -1.21 13.03 11.59
C ILE A 240 -0.23 14.20 11.72
N ASP A 241 -0.62 15.30 12.34
CA ASP A 241 0.26 16.43 12.59
C ASP A 241 1.48 16.05 13.44
N PHE A 242 1.32 15.27 14.51
CA PHE A 242 2.44 14.72 15.28
C PHE A 242 3.39 13.90 14.40
N LEU A 243 2.88 13.05 13.53
CA LEU A 243 3.70 12.24 12.62
C LEU A 243 4.45 13.13 11.62
N GLN A 244 3.81 14.17 11.11
CA GLN A 244 4.43 15.16 10.21
C GLN A 244 5.53 15.95 10.92
N HIS A 245 5.31 16.39 12.16
CA HIS A 245 6.33 17.06 12.95
C HIS A 245 7.56 16.17 13.23
N ASP A 246 7.34 14.90 13.57
CA ASP A 246 8.43 13.93 13.73
C ASP A 246 9.19 13.71 12.43
N PHE A 247 8.48 13.52 11.33
CA PHE A 247 9.08 13.43 10.00
C PHE A 247 9.92 14.66 9.67
N PHE A 248 9.36 15.86 9.82
CA PHE A 248 10.05 17.11 9.51
C PHE A 248 11.34 17.28 10.29
N ASN A 249 11.31 17.01 11.59
CA ASN A 249 12.46 17.08 12.48
C ASN A 249 13.58 16.11 12.08
N ARG A 250 13.24 14.95 11.55
CA ARG A 250 14.20 13.98 11.00
C ARG A 250 14.69 14.40 9.63
N TRP A 251 13.79 14.89 8.78
CA TRP A 251 14.09 15.32 7.41
C TRP A 251 15.16 16.40 7.34
N ILE A 252 15.07 17.42 8.17
CA ILE A 252 16.05 18.51 8.20
C ILE A 252 17.43 18.10 8.75
N ARG A 253 17.51 16.97 9.46
CA ARG A 253 18.75 16.41 10.02
C ARG A 253 19.30 15.23 9.24
N SER A 254 18.62 14.81 8.19
CA SER A 254 18.95 13.63 7.41
C SER A 254 19.91 13.97 6.27
N GLU A 255 20.68 12.98 5.83
CA GLU A 255 21.59 13.11 4.70
C GLU A 255 20.85 12.89 3.38
N ALA A 256 21.09 13.79 2.42
CA ALA A 256 20.48 13.71 1.09
C ALA A 256 21.10 12.60 0.25
N LEU A 257 20.28 11.71 -0.29
CA LEU A 257 20.65 10.78 -1.36
C LEU A 257 20.24 11.34 -2.72
N CYS A 258 19.06 11.96 -2.79
CA CYS A 258 18.57 12.76 -3.89
C CYS A 258 17.76 13.92 -3.30
N ASP A 259 18.05 15.17 -3.69
CA ASP A 259 17.33 16.36 -3.19
C ASP A 259 17.19 17.40 -4.31
N ASP A 260 16.57 16.95 -5.40
CA ASP A 260 16.23 17.82 -6.53
C ASP A 260 15.08 18.75 -6.18
N PRO A 261 15.06 20.00 -6.65
CA PRO A 261 13.97 20.93 -6.40
C PRO A 261 12.65 20.41 -6.98
N VAL A 262 11.56 20.74 -6.33
CA VAL A 262 10.22 20.45 -6.84
C VAL A 262 9.96 21.17 -8.17
N ARG A 263 9.10 20.59 -8.99
CA ARG A 263 8.67 21.21 -10.26
C ARG A 263 7.57 22.23 -9.96
N LEU A 264 7.72 23.43 -10.52
CA LEU A 264 6.67 24.44 -10.46
C LEU A 264 5.76 24.38 -11.71
N PRO A 265 4.44 24.64 -11.57
CA PRO A 265 3.72 24.90 -10.34
C PRO A 265 3.54 23.65 -9.47
N THR A 266 3.43 23.82 -8.16
CA THR A 266 3.23 22.72 -7.22
C THR A 266 2.38 23.14 -6.03
N SER A 267 1.77 22.15 -5.36
CA SER A 267 0.91 22.36 -4.19
C SER A 267 1.40 21.54 -3.00
N PHE A 268 1.08 22.02 -1.80
CA PHE A 268 1.40 21.35 -0.55
C PHE A 268 0.22 21.41 0.41
N THR A 269 -0.05 20.30 1.07
CA THR A 269 -0.90 20.22 2.26
C THR A 269 -0.04 20.22 3.52
N PHE A 270 1.17 19.67 3.45
CA PHE A 270 2.12 19.75 4.53
C PHE A 270 2.91 21.07 4.49
N PHE A 271 2.43 22.04 5.25
CA PHE A 271 2.90 23.45 5.22
C PHE A 271 4.42 23.59 5.39
N ARG A 272 5.05 22.85 6.30
CA ARG A 272 6.50 22.94 6.53
C ARG A 272 7.34 22.49 5.34
N LEU A 273 6.82 21.56 4.51
CA LEU A 273 7.48 21.19 3.25
C LEU A 273 7.36 22.33 2.23
N ALA A 274 6.22 23.00 2.15
CA ALA A 274 6.08 24.20 1.31
C ALA A 274 7.12 25.28 1.66
N LEU A 275 7.37 25.48 2.97
CA LEU A 275 8.38 26.43 3.43
C LEU A 275 9.80 26.02 3.01
N LEU A 276 10.17 24.76 3.20
CA LEU A 276 11.48 24.24 2.79
C LEU A 276 11.72 24.42 1.29
N GLU A 277 10.74 24.05 0.48
CA GLU A 277 10.88 24.18 -0.97
C GLU A 277 10.86 25.64 -1.42
N ALA A 278 10.05 26.50 -0.83
CA ALA A 278 10.08 27.94 -1.10
C ALA A 278 11.45 28.53 -0.77
N GLU A 279 12.05 28.18 0.39
CA GLU A 279 13.38 28.64 0.77
C GLU A 279 14.46 28.18 -0.23
N VAL A 280 14.43 26.89 -0.62
CA VAL A 280 15.37 26.34 -1.61
C VAL A 280 15.25 27.06 -2.96
N LEU A 281 14.04 27.29 -3.43
CA LEU A 281 13.78 27.95 -4.71
C LEU A 281 14.19 29.43 -4.67
N ILE A 282 13.92 30.14 -3.59
CA ILE A 282 14.33 31.55 -3.41
C ILE A 282 15.87 31.66 -3.38
N ARG A 283 16.55 30.78 -2.66
CA ARG A 283 18.03 30.72 -2.63
C ARG A 283 18.65 30.46 -4.01
N ARG A 284 17.91 29.77 -4.89
CA ARG A 284 18.30 29.56 -6.30
C ARG A 284 17.98 30.75 -7.22
N GLY A 285 17.45 31.82 -6.67
CA GLY A 285 17.11 33.05 -7.43
C GLY A 285 15.71 33.00 -8.06
N CYS A 286 14.88 32.04 -7.75
CA CYS A 286 13.52 32.00 -8.26
C CYS A 286 12.65 33.05 -7.55
N ARG A 287 11.91 33.84 -8.31
CA ARG A 287 10.81 34.64 -7.78
C ARG A 287 9.58 33.77 -7.68
N LEU A 288 8.93 33.74 -6.53
CA LEU A 288 7.79 32.88 -6.27
C LEU A 288 6.52 33.71 -5.99
N ARG A 289 5.42 33.22 -6.48
CA ARG A 289 4.08 33.59 -6.02
C ARG A 289 3.46 32.42 -5.31
N ALA A 290 2.72 32.68 -4.24
CA ALA A 290 1.95 31.67 -3.54
C ALA A 290 0.47 31.98 -3.58
N THR A 291 -0.34 30.94 -3.79
CA THR A 291 -1.79 30.97 -3.48
C THR A 291 -1.98 30.13 -2.24
N VAL A 292 -2.56 30.72 -1.21
CA VAL A 292 -2.78 30.11 0.10
C VAL A 292 -4.28 29.94 0.32
N TYR A 293 -4.67 28.72 0.64
CA TYR A 293 -6.02 28.38 1.08
C TYR A 293 -5.96 28.10 2.58
N GLY A 294 -6.80 28.78 3.36
CA GLY A 294 -6.74 28.68 4.80
C GLY A 294 -7.82 29.47 5.52
N MET A 295 -7.61 29.69 6.80
CA MET A 295 -8.48 30.48 7.68
C MET A 295 -7.78 31.78 8.05
N HIS A 296 -8.43 32.91 7.81
CA HIS A 296 -7.94 34.20 8.31
C HIS A 296 -8.20 34.30 9.82
N LEU A 297 -7.15 34.24 10.63
CA LEU A 297 -7.27 34.06 12.09
C LEU A 297 -8.04 35.19 12.77
N ARG A 298 -7.78 36.46 12.42
CA ARG A 298 -8.49 37.62 13.03
C ARG A 298 -9.95 37.71 12.63
N LYS A 299 -10.33 37.22 11.43
CA LYS A 299 -11.67 37.33 10.87
C LYS A 299 -12.51 36.06 11.06
N GLY A 300 -11.88 34.94 11.43
CA GLY A 300 -12.54 33.66 11.64
C GLY A 300 -13.28 33.13 10.41
N ARG A 301 -12.76 33.40 9.20
CA ARG A 301 -13.42 33.01 7.93
C ARG A 301 -12.40 32.44 6.96
N GLU A 302 -12.84 31.56 6.09
CA GLU A 302 -12.04 31.05 4.99
C GLU A 302 -11.43 32.17 4.16
N ALA A 303 -10.21 31.99 3.73
CA ALA A 303 -9.44 32.92 2.94
C ALA A 303 -8.68 32.18 1.83
N MET A 304 -8.75 32.78 0.64
CA MET A 304 -7.84 32.46 -0.45
C MET A 304 -7.01 33.72 -0.71
N ILE A 305 -5.72 33.62 -0.50
CA ILE A 305 -4.80 34.76 -0.59
C ILE A 305 -3.73 34.45 -1.63
N GLU A 306 -3.52 35.37 -2.55
CA GLU A 306 -2.44 35.28 -3.53
C GLU A 306 -1.47 36.46 -3.35
N GLY A 307 -0.17 36.16 -3.30
CA GLY A 307 0.86 37.17 -3.12
C GLY A 307 2.23 36.73 -3.60
N GLU A 308 3.15 37.68 -3.73
CA GLU A 308 4.56 37.40 -3.96
C GLU A 308 5.22 36.92 -2.67
N VAL A 309 5.98 35.82 -2.73
CA VAL A 309 6.72 35.30 -1.58
C VAL A 309 7.92 36.20 -1.33
N THR A 310 7.91 36.92 -0.22
CA THR A 310 9.01 37.83 0.17
C THR A 310 9.96 37.26 1.20
N GLY A 311 9.57 36.16 1.85
CA GLY A 311 10.42 35.49 2.82
C GLY A 311 9.82 34.21 3.39
N VAL A 312 10.72 33.43 4.00
CA VAL A 312 10.39 32.24 4.77
C VAL A 312 11.05 32.37 6.13
N VAL A 313 10.34 32.05 7.17
CA VAL A 313 10.86 31.97 8.55
C VAL A 313 10.74 30.54 9.04
N LEU A 314 11.86 29.93 9.36
CA LEU A 314 11.96 28.62 10.00
C LEU A 314 12.90 28.76 11.21
N ASP A 315 12.33 29.03 12.36
CA ASP A 315 13.09 29.21 13.60
C ASP A 315 12.96 27.96 14.49
N GLY A 316 14.03 27.18 14.54
CA GLY A 316 14.09 25.97 15.35
C GLY A 316 14.09 26.21 16.85
N ALA A 317 14.37 27.42 17.33
CA ALA A 317 14.39 27.74 18.75
C ALA A 317 13.00 28.09 19.29
N THR A 318 12.22 28.84 18.50
CA THR A 318 10.86 29.23 18.88
C THR A 318 9.78 28.32 18.28
N GLY A 319 10.15 27.47 17.33
CA GLY A 319 9.21 26.64 16.56
C GLY A 319 8.44 27.42 15.48
N LEU A 320 8.73 28.71 15.31
CA LEU A 320 8.04 29.56 14.34
C LEU A 320 8.31 29.10 12.92
N ALA A 321 7.24 28.89 12.16
CA ALA A 321 7.29 28.48 10.76
C ALA A 321 6.31 29.33 9.96
N GLN A 322 6.82 30.29 9.18
CA GLN A 322 5.97 31.26 8.47
C GLN A 322 6.38 31.43 7.01
N LEU A 323 5.40 31.55 6.14
CA LEU A 323 5.55 32.10 4.80
C LEU A 323 5.12 33.58 4.83
N VAL A 324 5.98 34.44 4.30
CA VAL A 324 5.70 35.89 4.24
C VAL A 324 5.36 36.28 2.82
N LEU A 325 4.17 36.83 2.64
CA LEU A 325 3.65 37.28 1.35
C LEU A 325 3.56 38.81 1.29
N ASN A 326 3.81 39.35 0.11
CA ASN A 326 3.37 40.70 -0.26
C ASN A 326 2.07 40.58 -1.06
N VAL A 327 0.98 41.08 -0.49
CA VAL A 327 -0.36 41.06 -1.07
C VAL A 327 -0.78 42.52 -1.31
N ASN A 328 -0.71 43.00 -2.55
CA ASN A 328 -1.06 44.37 -2.92
C ASN A 328 -0.31 45.43 -2.11
N GLY A 329 0.93 45.21 -1.72
CA GLY A 329 1.74 46.13 -0.94
C GLY A 329 1.66 45.90 0.59
N GLU A 330 0.78 45.06 1.06
CA GLU A 330 0.69 44.66 2.47
C GLU A 330 1.44 43.39 2.76
N ARG A 331 2.10 43.35 3.92
CA ARG A 331 2.76 42.16 4.43
C ARG A 331 1.76 41.24 5.11
N VAL A 332 1.62 40.03 4.63
CA VAL A 332 0.75 38.99 5.20
C VAL A 332 1.61 37.80 5.65
N THR A 333 1.39 37.35 6.88
CA THR A 333 2.08 36.17 7.44
C THR A 333 1.15 34.96 7.40
N VAL A 334 1.69 33.82 6.99
CA VAL A 334 0.97 32.56 6.85
C VAL A 334 1.68 31.48 7.67
N GLY A 335 0.94 30.78 8.51
CA GLY A 335 1.39 29.62 9.27
C GLY A 335 0.66 28.33 8.87
N SER A 336 0.96 27.23 9.55
CA SER A 336 0.25 25.94 9.43
C SER A 336 -1.17 26.03 10.03
N GLU A 337 -1.92 24.94 10.00
CA GLU A 337 -3.29 24.89 10.55
C GLU A 337 -3.34 25.21 12.05
N ASP A 338 -2.27 24.94 12.78
CA ASP A 338 -2.08 25.27 14.20
C ASP A 338 -1.56 26.70 14.45
N ALA A 339 -1.53 27.56 13.44
CA ALA A 339 -1.04 28.93 13.55
C ALA A 339 -1.84 29.76 14.57
N VAL A 340 -1.13 30.57 15.38
CA VAL A 340 -1.73 31.38 16.45
C VAL A 340 -1.38 32.87 16.30
N VAL A 341 -0.20 33.17 15.77
CA VAL A 341 0.36 34.53 15.72
C VAL A 341 0.38 35.12 14.30
N GLU A 342 0.12 34.30 13.31
CA GLU A 342 0.08 34.67 11.89
C GLU A 342 -1.26 35.33 11.53
N ASP A 343 -1.34 35.87 10.31
CA ASP A 343 -2.59 36.42 9.78
C ASP A 343 -3.51 35.33 9.24
N VAL A 344 -2.92 34.24 8.70
CA VAL A 344 -3.63 33.12 8.07
C VAL A 344 -3.06 31.79 8.53
N ALA A 345 -3.95 30.87 8.90
CA ALA A 345 -3.65 29.44 9.10
C ALA A 345 -3.95 28.68 7.79
N ALA A 346 -2.92 28.13 7.15
CA ALA A 346 -3.03 27.50 5.84
C ALA A 346 -3.24 25.97 5.97
N TYR A 347 -4.21 25.45 5.20
CA TYR A 347 -4.36 24.02 4.96
C TYR A 347 -3.86 23.58 3.57
N ARG A 348 -3.59 24.54 2.66
CA ARG A 348 -2.97 24.26 1.36
C ARG A 348 -2.20 25.49 0.87
N VAL A 349 -1.04 25.25 0.29
CA VAL A 349 -0.19 26.27 -0.35
C VAL A 349 0.15 25.82 -1.76
N GLU A 350 -0.10 26.67 -2.74
CA GLU A 350 0.37 26.48 -4.12
C GLU A 350 1.51 27.44 -4.40
N LEU A 351 2.62 26.91 -4.91
CA LEU A 351 3.77 27.69 -5.32
C LEU A 351 3.86 27.74 -6.85
N ARG A 352 4.10 28.92 -7.39
CA ARG A 352 4.29 29.18 -8.82
C ARG A 352 5.54 30.03 -9.03
N GLY A 353 6.30 29.74 -10.08
CA GLY A 353 7.38 30.64 -10.52
C GLY A 353 6.79 31.91 -11.15
N CYS A 354 7.32 33.07 -10.81
CA CYS A 354 7.08 34.25 -11.63
C CYS A 354 7.87 34.08 -12.93
N SER A 355 7.20 34.19 -14.07
CA SER A 355 7.87 34.34 -15.35
C SER A 355 8.82 35.53 -15.23
N GLY A 356 10.12 35.30 -15.44
CA GLY A 356 11.09 36.39 -15.50
C GLY A 356 10.64 37.35 -16.58
N GLY A 357 10.46 38.64 -16.21
CA GLY A 357 10.33 39.72 -17.14
C GLY A 357 11.69 40.02 -17.82
#